data_fc5000e67c54144ddb75642389d932a0
#
_entry.id   fc5000e67c54144ddb75642389d932a0
#
_cell.length_a   1.000
_cell.length_b   1.000
_cell.length_c   1.000
_cell.angle_alpha   90.00
_cell.angle_beta   90.00
_cell.angle_gamma   90.00
#
_symmetry.space_group_name_H-M   'P 1'
#
loop_
_entity.id
_entity.type
_entity.pdbx_description
1 polymer ?
#
loop_
_entity_poly.entity_id
_entity_poly.type
_entity_poly.pdbx_seq_one_letter_code
_entity_poly.pdbx_strand_id
1 'polypeptide(L)'
;DGKQVNCLESIQMLMKLSNHPSLVAEHDDKSAQRQQKGKRKAATKQVKYTDGDENNFVAPGADGVSKFLPFSSGSGGRGNTAPVHPEWSGKMFVLYRLMKEMRKPGNGGDKIVIISNYTQTLDLIGRMCRESSWGFCRLDGSVTMKKRQKMVDEFNDPSSSLVAFLLSSKAGGCGLNLIGGNRLVLFDPDW
;
A
#
# COMPACT_ATOMS: atom_id res chain seq x y z
N ASP A 1 14.83 30.51 -11.26
CA ASP A 1 14.91 29.16 -11.85
C ASP A 1 13.65 28.39 -11.50
N GLY A 2 12.62 28.49 -12.39
CA GLY A 2 11.36 27.75 -12.24
C GLY A 2 11.60 26.28 -12.51
N LYS A 3 11.62 25.44 -11.48
CA LYS A 3 11.59 24.00 -11.63
C LYS A 3 10.29 23.62 -12.35
N GLN A 4 10.40 23.05 -13.55
CA GLN A 4 9.27 22.52 -14.29
C GLN A 4 8.67 21.39 -13.44
N VAL A 5 7.45 21.59 -12.91
CA VAL A 5 6.74 20.56 -12.15
C VAL A 5 6.21 19.54 -13.17
N ASN A 6 6.65 18.30 -13.03
CA ASN A 6 6.14 17.22 -13.89
C ASN A 6 4.70 16.89 -13.48
N CYS A 7 3.74 17.12 -14.37
CA CYS A 7 2.32 16.90 -14.09
C CYS A 7 2.01 15.46 -13.64
N LEU A 8 2.67 14.47 -14.24
CA LEU A 8 2.50 13.05 -13.86
C LEU A 8 2.89 12.79 -12.41
N GLU A 9 3.95 13.41 -11.97
CA GLU A 9 4.46 13.31 -10.60
C GLU A 9 3.47 13.92 -9.61
N SER A 10 2.94 15.08 -9.93
CA SER A 10 1.93 15.74 -9.12
C SER A 10 0.65 14.90 -9.00
N ILE A 11 0.22 14.28 -10.10
CA ILE A 11 -0.95 13.39 -10.12
C ILE A 11 -0.69 12.17 -9.21
N GLN A 12 0.44 11.51 -9.34
CA GLN A 12 0.78 10.35 -8.50
C GLN A 12 0.85 10.71 -7.01
N MET A 13 1.40 11.88 -6.68
CA MET A 13 1.45 12.37 -5.31
C MET A 13 0.04 12.63 -4.75
N LEU A 14 -0.82 13.27 -5.53
CA LEU A 14 -2.22 13.51 -5.14
C LEU A 14 -3.00 12.20 -4.97
N MET A 15 -2.78 11.22 -5.83
CA MET A 15 -3.38 9.89 -5.70
C MET A 15 -2.93 9.18 -4.42
N LYS A 16 -1.63 9.22 -4.09
CA LYS A 16 -1.11 8.68 -2.83
C LYS A 16 -1.70 9.41 -1.62
N LEU A 17 -1.74 10.74 -1.67
CA LEU A 17 -2.32 11.57 -0.61
C LEU A 17 -3.80 11.25 -0.39
N SER A 18 -4.57 11.06 -1.47
CA SER A 18 -5.99 10.71 -1.40
C SER A 18 -6.22 9.31 -0.82
N ASN A 19 -5.26 8.39 -1.02
CA ASN A 19 -5.32 7.06 -0.43
C ASN A 19 -4.97 7.09 1.07
N HIS A 20 -3.88 7.75 1.44
CA HIS A 20 -3.54 8.02 2.84
C HIS A 20 -2.32 8.96 2.94
N PRO A 21 -2.32 9.97 3.83
CA PRO A 21 -1.21 10.92 3.97
C PRO A 21 0.14 10.27 4.30
N SER A 22 0.16 9.16 5.06
CA SER A 22 1.40 8.46 5.40
C SER A 22 2.15 7.92 4.19
N LEU A 23 1.47 7.66 3.06
CA LEU A 23 2.11 7.19 1.82
C LEU A 23 3.01 8.27 1.19
N VAL A 24 2.74 9.53 1.46
CA VAL A 24 3.58 10.66 1.03
C VAL A 24 4.76 10.83 1.98
N ALA A 25 4.53 10.75 3.29
CA ALA A 25 5.58 10.89 4.31
C ALA A 25 6.64 9.77 4.23
N GLU A 26 6.22 8.52 4.04
CA GLU A 26 7.16 7.39 3.87
C GLU A 26 8.06 7.53 2.64
N HIS A 27 7.59 8.28 1.64
CA HIS A 27 8.37 8.57 0.44
C HIS A 27 9.51 9.54 0.74
N ASP A 28 9.26 10.57 1.55
CA ASP A 28 10.25 11.59 1.92
C ASP A 28 11.40 10.97 2.73
N ASP A 29 11.10 10.10 3.69
CA ASP A 29 12.11 9.43 4.50
C ASP A 29 13.03 8.52 3.67
N LYS A 30 12.48 7.79 2.70
CA LYS A 30 13.26 6.93 1.80
C LYS A 30 14.15 7.74 0.85
N SER A 31 13.70 8.90 0.40
CA SER A 31 14.45 9.80 -0.48
C SER A 31 15.61 10.47 0.26
N ALA A 32 15.38 10.94 1.48
CA ALA A 32 16.41 11.53 2.33
C ALA A 32 17.53 10.53 2.68
N GLN A 33 17.16 9.27 2.98
CA GLN A 33 18.15 8.21 3.25
C GLN A 33 18.97 7.81 2.02
N ARG A 34 18.38 7.87 0.81
CA ARG A 34 19.11 7.61 -0.45
C ARG A 34 20.08 8.72 -0.80
N GLN A 35 19.74 9.98 -0.59
CA GLN A 35 20.64 11.11 -0.80
C GLN A 35 21.84 11.04 0.15
N GLN A 36 21.67 10.62 1.41
CA GLN A 36 22.78 10.42 2.34
C GLN A 36 23.68 9.23 1.95
N LYS A 37 23.10 8.12 1.43
CA LYS A 37 23.89 7.00 0.91
C LYS A 37 24.58 7.33 -0.43
N GLY A 38 23.97 8.15 -1.28
CA GLY A 38 24.54 8.64 -2.54
C GLY A 38 25.78 9.50 -2.32
N LYS A 39 25.74 10.42 -1.35
CA LYS A 39 26.89 11.27 -0.99
C LYS A 39 28.09 10.47 -0.45
N ARG A 40 27.87 9.28 0.12
CA ARG A 40 28.97 8.38 0.57
C ARG A 40 29.52 7.49 -0.52
N LYS A 41 28.85 7.33 -1.68
CA LYS A 41 29.28 6.50 -2.80
C LYS A 41 29.70 7.28 -4.05
N ALA A 42 29.58 8.60 -4.06
CA ALA A 42 29.92 9.46 -5.22
C ALA A 42 31.43 9.64 -5.45
N ALA A 43 32.28 8.84 -4.79
CA ALA A 43 33.72 8.79 -5.06
C ALA A 43 34.13 7.64 -5.98
N THR A 44 33.26 6.98 -6.72
CA THR A 44 33.67 6.16 -7.89
C THR A 44 32.46 5.52 -8.59
N LYS A 45 32.42 5.72 -9.92
CA LYS A 45 31.81 4.92 -11.01
C LYS A 45 30.55 5.45 -11.69
N GLN A 46 30.72 5.49 -12.99
CA GLN A 46 29.80 5.81 -14.07
C GLN A 46 28.45 5.11 -14.00
N VAL A 47 27.44 5.87 -14.36
CA VAL A 47 26.03 5.49 -14.44
C VAL A 47 25.82 4.57 -15.64
N LYS A 48 25.37 3.36 -15.41
CA LYS A 48 24.68 2.52 -16.41
C LYS A 48 23.18 2.72 -16.21
N TYR A 49 22.52 3.22 -17.23
CA TYR A 49 21.06 3.25 -17.31
C TYR A 49 20.56 1.81 -17.40
N THR A 50 19.74 1.37 -16.47
CA THR A 50 18.91 0.18 -16.61
C THR A 50 17.47 0.60 -16.45
N ASP A 51 16.73 0.33 -17.51
CA ASP A 51 15.30 0.48 -17.70
C ASP A 51 14.53 -0.29 -16.62
N GLY A 52 13.48 0.31 -16.05
CA GLY A 52 12.41 -0.46 -15.45
C GLY A 52 12.28 -0.44 -13.91
N ASP A 53 12.19 0.73 -13.28
CA ASP A 53 11.64 0.82 -11.92
C ASP A 53 10.73 2.06 -11.77
N GLU A 54 9.50 1.95 -12.28
CA GLU A 54 8.47 3.01 -12.26
C GLU A 54 8.00 3.39 -10.84
N ASN A 55 8.54 2.74 -9.79
CA ASN A 55 8.13 2.96 -8.41
C ASN A 55 9.07 3.89 -7.61
N ASN A 56 10.03 4.58 -8.27
CA ASN A 56 11.09 5.28 -7.56
C ASN A 56 11.08 6.80 -7.77
N PHE A 57 9.89 7.38 -7.71
CA PHE A 57 9.73 8.81 -7.91
C PHE A 57 9.92 9.62 -6.61
N VAL A 58 10.79 10.62 -6.65
CA VAL A 58 10.99 11.67 -5.63
C VAL A 58 10.39 12.96 -6.16
N ALA A 59 9.23 13.37 -5.66
CA ALA A 59 8.64 14.65 -6.00
C ALA A 59 9.54 15.81 -5.50
N PRO A 60 9.96 16.75 -6.37
CA PRO A 60 10.65 17.95 -5.92
C PRO A 60 9.67 18.82 -5.12
N GLY A 61 9.96 19.05 -3.83
CA GLY A 61 9.15 19.91 -2.97
C GLY A 61 8.29 19.19 -1.92
N ALA A 62 8.41 17.85 -1.82
CA ALA A 62 7.76 17.07 -0.77
C ALA A 62 8.29 17.39 0.64
N ASP A 63 9.47 17.96 0.74
CA ASP A 63 10.11 18.39 2.02
C ASP A 63 9.21 19.32 2.88
N GLY A 64 8.15 19.87 2.29
CA GLY A 64 7.19 20.73 2.99
C GLY A 64 5.97 20.01 3.53
N VAL A 65 5.53 18.91 2.91
CA VAL A 65 4.25 18.25 3.25
C VAL A 65 4.39 17.44 4.53
N SER A 66 5.53 16.76 4.73
CA SER A 66 5.80 15.99 5.95
C SER A 66 5.72 16.83 7.23
N LYS A 67 6.05 18.13 7.17
CA LYS A 67 5.98 19.04 8.32
C LYS A 67 4.57 19.35 8.80
N PHE A 68 3.58 19.21 7.92
CA PHE A 68 2.17 19.46 8.22
C PHE A 68 1.41 18.20 8.63
N LEU A 69 2.06 17.04 8.56
CA LEU A 69 1.43 15.80 8.95
C LEU A 69 1.63 15.55 10.45
N PRO A 70 0.59 15.13 11.20
CA PRO A 70 0.62 15.01 12.65
C PRO A 70 1.61 13.94 13.17
N PHE A 71 2.24 13.19 12.29
CA PHE A 71 3.22 12.13 12.60
C PHE A 71 4.67 12.49 12.22
N SER A 72 4.95 13.75 11.82
CA SER A 72 6.29 14.17 11.36
C SER A 72 7.29 14.42 12.50
N SER A 73 6.85 14.43 13.74
CA SER A 73 7.74 14.69 14.87
C SER A 73 8.22 13.40 15.54
N GLY A 74 9.33 12.90 15.02
CA GLY A 74 10.32 12.23 15.85
C GLY A 74 10.02 10.81 16.26
N SER A 75 10.50 9.88 15.52
CA SER A 75 11.39 8.86 16.08
C SER A 75 12.04 8.06 14.95
N GLY A 76 13.35 8.22 14.83
CA GLY A 76 14.20 7.43 13.95
C GLY A 76 14.26 5.97 14.40
N GLY A 77 13.15 5.26 14.30
CA GLY A 77 13.08 3.82 14.50
C GLY A 77 13.13 3.11 13.14
N ARG A 78 14.06 2.18 13.01
CA ARG A 78 14.12 1.24 11.90
C ARG A 78 12.83 0.42 11.85
N GLY A 79 12.00 0.67 10.86
CA GLY A 79 10.77 -0.07 10.63
C GLY A 79 9.54 0.81 10.79
N ASN A 80 8.66 0.66 9.85
CA ASN A 80 7.37 1.33 9.74
C ASN A 80 6.42 0.88 10.88
N THR A 81 6.70 1.30 12.11
CA THR A 81 6.04 0.85 13.35
C THR A 81 4.95 1.81 13.82
N ALA A 82 4.79 2.96 13.17
CA ALA A 82 3.72 3.87 13.53
C ALA A 82 2.35 3.21 13.24
N PRO A 83 1.38 3.32 14.16
CA PRO A 83 0.06 2.76 13.94
C PRO A 83 -0.62 3.39 12.72
N VAL A 84 -1.45 2.61 12.04
CA VAL A 84 -2.26 3.12 10.95
C VAL A 84 -3.44 3.89 11.54
N HIS A 85 -3.61 5.13 11.10
CA HIS A 85 -4.72 5.98 11.47
C HIS A 85 -5.75 6.07 10.33
N PRO A 86 -6.72 5.15 10.23
CA PRO A 86 -7.69 5.14 9.13
C PRO A 86 -8.44 6.46 8.98
N GLU A 87 -8.65 7.19 10.09
CA GLU A 87 -9.35 8.46 10.14
C GLU A 87 -8.66 9.60 9.37
N TRP A 88 -7.38 9.44 9.01
CA TRP A 88 -6.66 10.43 8.21
C TRP A 88 -6.93 10.35 6.70
N SER A 89 -7.68 9.32 6.28
CA SER A 89 -8.12 9.15 4.89
C SER A 89 -9.57 8.72 4.85
N GLY A 90 -10.40 9.47 4.13
CA GLY A 90 -11.79 9.10 3.93
C GLY A 90 -11.97 7.70 3.33
N LYS A 91 -11.15 7.33 2.35
CA LYS A 91 -11.18 5.97 1.74
C LYS A 91 -10.81 4.90 2.76
N MET A 92 -9.71 5.11 3.49
CA MET A 92 -9.23 4.14 4.49
C MET A 92 -10.22 4.01 5.64
N PHE A 93 -10.80 5.13 6.08
CA PHE A 93 -11.80 5.13 7.13
C PHE A 93 -13.06 4.34 6.75
N VAL A 94 -13.57 4.54 5.54
CA VAL A 94 -14.72 3.79 5.02
C VAL A 94 -14.40 2.30 4.95
N LEU A 95 -13.23 1.93 4.41
CA LEU A 95 -12.78 0.53 4.37
C LEU A 95 -12.67 -0.07 5.77
N TYR A 96 -12.05 0.63 6.72
CA TYR A 96 -11.93 0.19 8.11
C TYR A 96 -13.30 -0.05 8.76
N ARG A 97 -14.22 0.90 8.57
CA ARG A 97 -15.59 0.79 9.11
C ARG A 97 -16.33 -0.40 8.49
N LEU A 98 -16.23 -0.59 7.18
CA LEU A 98 -16.83 -1.74 6.49
C LEU A 98 -16.30 -3.06 7.05
N MET A 99 -14.98 -3.21 7.14
CA MET A 99 -14.37 -4.43 7.68
C MET A 99 -14.74 -4.66 9.15
N LYS A 100 -14.83 -3.60 9.94
CA LYS A 100 -15.29 -3.68 11.34
C LYS A 100 -16.74 -4.16 11.45
N GLU A 101 -17.64 -3.69 10.57
CA GLU A 101 -19.02 -4.14 10.52
C GLU A 101 -19.11 -5.62 10.13
N MET A 102 -18.31 -6.07 9.16
CA MET A 102 -18.25 -7.48 8.75
C MET A 102 -17.84 -8.43 9.88
N ARG A 103 -17.12 -7.92 10.88
CA ARG A 103 -16.65 -8.70 12.05
C ARG A 103 -17.60 -8.71 13.24
N LYS A 104 -18.75 -8.04 13.14
CA LYS A 104 -19.76 -8.08 14.21
C LYS A 104 -20.36 -9.48 14.36
N PRO A 105 -20.75 -9.87 15.59
CA PRO A 105 -21.51 -11.10 15.81
C PRO A 105 -22.77 -11.13 14.93
N GLY A 106 -22.97 -12.21 14.23
CA GLY A 106 -24.07 -12.38 13.26
C GLY A 106 -23.66 -12.23 11.79
N ASN A 107 -22.54 -11.56 11.50
CA ASN A 107 -21.98 -11.44 10.15
C ASN A 107 -20.81 -12.45 9.92
N GLY A 108 -20.76 -13.51 10.73
CA GLY A 108 -19.70 -14.52 10.64
C GLY A 108 -19.65 -15.19 9.26
N GLY A 109 -18.48 -15.18 8.64
CA GLY A 109 -18.27 -15.77 7.32
C GLY A 109 -18.10 -14.77 6.19
N ASP A 110 -18.36 -13.48 6.42
CA ASP A 110 -18.10 -12.44 5.41
C ASP A 110 -16.59 -12.30 5.14
N LYS A 111 -16.21 -12.37 3.86
CA LYS A 111 -14.84 -12.20 3.38
C LYS A 111 -14.80 -11.14 2.28
N ILE A 112 -13.74 -10.31 2.29
CA ILE A 112 -13.58 -9.19 1.39
C ILE A 112 -12.35 -9.35 0.49
N VAL A 113 -12.50 -9.03 -0.78
CA VAL A 113 -11.41 -8.86 -1.73
C VAL A 113 -11.15 -7.37 -1.90
N ILE A 114 -9.91 -6.95 -1.69
CA ILE A 114 -9.51 -5.55 -1.81
C ILE A 114 -8.46 -5.45 -2.91
N ILE A 115 -8.76 -4.67 -3.95
CA ILE A 115 -7.89 -4.48 -5.10
C ILE A 115 -7.29 -3.08 -5.08
N SER A 116 -5.98 -2.97 -5.28
CA SER A 116 -5.27 -1.71 -5.41
C SER A 116 -4.18 -1.79 -6.48
N ASN A 117 -3.99 -0.69 -7.20
CA ASN A 117 -2.90 -0.53 -8.16
C ASN A 117 -1.54 -0.30 -7.49
N TYR A 118 -1.56 0.15 -6.24
CA TYR A 118 -0.38 0.53 -5.49
C TYR A 118 -0.04 -0.49 -4.40
N THR A 119 1.13 -1.10 -4.51
CA THR A 119 1.63 -2.04 -3.49
C THR A 119 1.78 -1.38 -2.12
N GLN A 120 2.17 -0.10 -2.09
CA GLN A 120 2.28 0.68 -0.86
C GLN A 120 0.92 0.84 -0.14
N THR A 121 -0.16 1.01 -0.90
CA THR A 121 -1.52 1.04 -0.34
C THR A 121 -1.89 -0.32 0.26
N LEU A 122 -1.57 -1.42 -0.43
CA LEU A 122 -1.77 -2.77 0.11
C LEU A 122 -0.91 -3.03 1.35
N ASP A 123 0.32 -2.49 1.42
CA ASP A 123 1.16 -2.55 2.63
C ASP A 123 0.46 -1.90 3.83
N LEU A 124 -0.13 -0.71 3.60
CA LEU A 124 -0.84 0.04 4.63
C LEU A 124 -2.11 -0.68 5.08
N ILE A 125 -2.91 -1.19 4.14
CA ILE A 125 -4.11 -2.00 4.45
C ILE A 125 -3.71 -3.27 5.21
N GLY A 126 -2.64 -3.93 4.80
CA GLY A 126 -2.11 -5.11 5.50
C GLY A 126 -1.65 -4.80 6.93
N ARG A 127 -1.07 -3.61 7.18
CA ARG A 127 -0.76 -3.15 8.55
C ARG A 127 -2.04 -2.94 9.36
N MET A 128 -3.02 -2.24 8.80
CA MET A 128 -4.32 -2.03 9.44
C MET A 128 -4.98 -3.36 9.82
N CYS A 129 -4.92 -4.36 8.94
CA CYS A 129 -5.44 -5.70 9.23
C CYS A 129 -4.69 -6.37 10.38
N ARG A 130 -3.35 -6.27 10.42
CA ARG A 130 -2.54 -6.84 11.51
C ARG A 130 -2.86 -6.18 12.85
N GLU A 131 -2.93 -4.85 12.89
CA GLU A 131 -3.25 -4.08 14.10
C GLU A 131 -4.65 -4.39 14.63
N SER A 132 -5.58 -4.70 13.73
CA SER A 132 -6.95 -5.09 14.07
C SER A 132 -7.13 -6.59 14.32
N SER A 133 -6.06 -7.39 14.23
CA SER A 133 -6.10 -8.87 14.34
C SER A 133 -7.03 -9.52 13.31
N TRP A 134 -7.14 -8.93 12.11
CA TRP A 134 -7.89 -9.51 10.99
C TRP A 134 -6.98 -10.35 10.11
N GLY A 135 -7.32 -11.62 9.94
CA GLY A 135 -6.59 -12.53 9.05
C GLY A 135 -6.66 -12.06 7.60
N PHE A 136 -5.53 -11.98 6.92
CA PHE A 136 -5.50 -11.63 5.50
C PHE A 136 -4.39 -12.38 4.76
N CYS A 137 -4.56 -12.56 3.47
CA CYS A 137 -3.49 -12.93 2.55
C CYS A 137 -3.30 -11.81 1.51
N ARG A 138 -2.12 -11.78 0.89
CA ARG A 138 -1.76 -10.79 -0.10
C ARG A 138 -1.14 -11.44 -1.33
N LEU A 139 -1.66 -11.09 -2.49
CA LEU A 139 -1.17 -11.52 -3.78
C LEU A 139 -0.69 -10.32 -4.59
N ASP A 140 0.60 -10.29 -4.88
CA ASP A 140 1.24 -9.33 -5.76
C ASP A 140 2.11 -10.04 -6.81
N GLY A 141 2.80 -9.27 -7.66
CA GLY A 141 3.61 -9.81 -8.77
C GLY A 141 4.77 -10.73 -8.34
N SER A 142 5.17 -10.70 -7.07
CA SER A 142 6.27 -11.52 -6.55
C SER A 142 5.87 -12.95 -6.20
N VAL A 143 4.56 -13.24 -6.15
CA VAL A 143 4.04 -14.55 -5.70
C VAL A 143 4.08 -15.59 -6.82
N THR A 144 4.71 -16.73 -6.56
CA THR A 144 4.78 -17.85 -7.52
C THR A 144 3.41 -18.51 -7.75
N MET A 145 3.21 -19.13 -8.93
CA MET A 145 1.92 -19.77 -9.29
C MET A 145 1.44 -20.79 -8.25
N LYS A 146 2.35 -21.65 -7.72
CA LYS A 146 2.00 -22.63 -6.69
C LYS A 146 1.49 -21.99 -5.40
N LYS A 147 2.12 -20.87 -4.99
CA LYS A 147 1.68 -20.13 -3.80
C LYS A 147 0.35 -19.43 -4.04
N ARG A 148 0.11 -18.92 -5.27
CA ARG A 148 -1.16 -18.28 -5.63
C ARG A 148 -2.34 -19.22 -5.41
N GLN A 149 -2.24 -20.45 -5.96
CA GLN A 149 -3.32 -21.43 -5.82
C GLN A 149 -3.58 -21.76 -4.34
N LYS A 150 -2.51 -22.00 -3.57
CA LYS A 150 -2.66 -22.27 -2.13
C LYS A 150 -3.35 -21.13 -1.38
N MET A 151 -3.03 -19.87 -1.69
CA MET A 151 -3.66 -18.70 -1.06
C MET A 151 -5.13 -18.59 -1.45
N VAL A 152 -5.48 -18.90 -2.71
CA VAL A 152 -6.86 -18.91 -3.19
C VAL A 152 -7.66 -20.01 -2.48
N ASP A 153 -7.11 -21.22 -2.38
CA ASP A 153 -7.75 -22.34 -1.71
C ASP A 153 -8.00 -22.05 -0.23
N GLU A 154 -6.98 -21.49 0.45
CA GLU A 154 -7.09 -21.07 1.86
C GLU A 154 -8.14 -19.97 2.06
N PHE A 155 -8.20 -18.99 1.16
CA PHE A 155 -9.20 -17.92 1.24
C PHE A 155 -10.62 -18.45 0.97
N ASN A 156 -10.77 -19.39 0.06
CA ASN A 156 -12.06 -19.98 -0.29
C ASN A 156 -12.58 -20.97 0.78
N ASP A 157 -11.70 -21.46 1.64
CA ASP A 157 -12.10 -22.36 2.73
C ASP A 157 -12.98 -21.63 3.76
N PRO A 158 -14.23 -22.05 3.97
CA PRO A 158 -15.11 -21.43 4.97
C PRO A 158 -14.58 -21.51 6.40
N SER A 159 -13.74 -22.51 6.70
CA SER A 159 -13.14 -22.71 8.02
C SER A 159 -11.91 -21.83 8.27
N SER A 160 -11.40 -21.19 7.22
CA SER A 160 -10.22 -20.32 7.31
C SER A 160 -10.52 -19.03 8.11
N SER A 161 -9.57 -18.63 8.94
CA SER A 161 -9.61 -17.37 9.68
C SER A 161 -9.34 -16.13 8.81
N LEU A 162 -9.09 -16.30 7.52
CA LEU A 162 -8.87 -15.19 6.59
C LEU A 162 -10.16 -14.41 6.37
N VAL A 163 -10.06 -13.10 6.55
CA VAL A 163 -11.16 -12.15 6.33
C VAL A 163 -10.96 -11.37 5.04
N ALA A 164 -9.70 -11.09 4.69
CA ALA A 164 -9.38 -10.25 3.55
C ALA A 164 -8.40 -10.90 2.58
N PHE A 165 -8.62 -10.67 1.28
CA PHE A 165 -7.69 -10.98 0.21
C PHE A 165 -7.22 -9.67 -0.42
N LEU A 166 -5.95 -9.31 -0.20
CA LEU A 166 -5.34 -8.11 -0.76
C LEU A 166 -4.72 -8.45 -2.12
N LEU A 167 -5.20 -7.82 -3.16
CA LEU A 167 -4.83 -8.13 -4.55
C LEU A 167 -4.26 -6.90 -5.25
N SER A 168 -3.03 -7.01 -5.76
CA SER A 168 -2.52 -6.01 -6.69
C SER A 168 -3.16 -6.21 -8.07
N SER A 169 -3.70 -5.14 -8.66
CA SER A 169 -4.33 -5.17 -9.99
C SER A 169 -3.37 -5.75 -11.06
N LYS A 170 -2.09 -5.39 -10.98
CA LYS A 170 -1.04 -5.88 -11.89
C LYS A 170 -0.73 -7.37 -11.72
N ALA A 171 -1.01 -7.94 -10.54
CA ALA A 171 -0.77 -9.35 -10.24
C ALA A 171 -2.01 -10.22 -10.42
N GLY A 172 -3.17 -9.57 -10.46
CA GLY A 172 -4.47 -10.23 -10.49
C GLY A 172 -4.72 -11.07 -11.73
N GLY A 173 -3.94 -10.99 -12.77
CA GLY A 173 -4.09 -11.78 -14.02
C GLY A 173 -5.47 -12.42 -14.21
N CYS A 174 -5.90 -12.71 -15.36
CA CYS A 174 -7.20 -13.38 -15.57
C CYS A 174 -7.27 -14.74 -14.83
N GLY A 175 -8.37 -15.00 -14.13
CA GLY A 175 -8.72 -16.36 -13.71
C GLY A 175 -8.53 -16.71 -12.23
N LEU A 176 -8.40 -15.73 -11.32
CA LEU A 176 -8.51 -16.04 -9.89
C LEU A 176 -9.96 -16.33 -9.50
N ASN A 177 -10.23 -17.52 -9.02
CA ASN A 177 -11.56 -17.93 -8.56
C ASN A 177 -11.68 -17.69 -7.04
N LEU A 178 -12.12 -16.51 -6.64
CA LEU A 178 -12.24 -16.08 -5.23
C LEU A 178 -13.69 -16.20 -4.72
N ILE A 179 -14.26 -17.41 -4.85
CA ILE A 179 -15.66 -17.69 -4.47
C ILE A 179 -15.93 -17.56 -2.95
N GLY A 180 -14.89 -17.62 -2.14
CA GLY A 180 -15.01 -17.39 -0.69
C GLY A 180 -15.32 -15.94 -0.33
N GLY A 181 -15.05 -14.99 -1.22
CA GLY A 181 -15.32 -13.57 -0.99
C GLY A 181 -16.74 -13.17 -1.40
N ASN A 182 -17.46 -12.49 -0.52
CA ASN A 182 -18.79 -11.94 -0.80
C ASN A 182 -18.81 -10.41 -0.85
N ARG A 183 -17.67 -9.77 -0.67
CA ARG A 183 -17.45 -8.32 -0.80
C ARG A 183 -16.26 -8.06 -1.71
N LEU A 184 -16.36 -7.02 -2.54
CA LEU A 184 -15.28 -6.54 -3.39
C LEU A 184 -15.13 -5.03 -3.22
N VAL A 185 -13.89 -4.59 -2.97
CA VAL A 185 -13.53 -3.18 -2.91
C VAL A 185 -12.43 -2.91 -3.94
N LEU A 186 -12.72 -2.05 -4.88
CA LEU A 186 -11.73 -1.45 -5.76
C LEU A 186 -11.28 -0.14 -5.11
N PHE A 187 -10.12 -0.17 -4.44
CA PHE A 187 -9.68 0.92 -3.56
C PHE A 187 -9.20 2.16 -4.34
N ASP A 188 -8.46 1.93 -5.40
CA ASP A 188 -7.99 2.94 -6.32
C ASP A 188 -8.24 2.45 -7.76
N PRO A 189 -9.35 2.86 -8.40
CA PRO A 189 -9.63 2.50 -9.78
C PRO A 189 -8.59 3.13 -10.70
N ASP A 190 -8.20 2.38 -11.73
CA ASP A 190 -7.40 2.87 -12.85
C ASP A 190 -8.35 3.34 -13.95
N TRP A 191 -7.97 4.40 -14.65
CA TRP A 191 -8.71 4.95 -15.79
C TRP A 191 -7.95 4.75 -17.07
#